data_15242173cd55eccc5f768d9e029d2488
#
_entry.id   15242173cd55eccc5f768d9e029d2488
#
_cell.length_a   1.000
_cell.length_b   1.000
_cell.length_c   1.000
_cell.angle_alpha   90.00
_cell.angle_beta   90.00
_cell.angle_gamma   90.00
#
_symmetry.space_group_name_H-M   'P 1'
#
loop_
_entity.id
_entity.type
_entity.pdbx_description
1 polymer ?
#
loop_
_entity_poly.entity_id
_entity_poly.type
_entity_poly.pdbx_seq_one_letter_code
_entity_poly.pdbx_strand_id
1 'polypeptide(L)'
;MRNRWVDDEAPEDSDPLGQCVYVSRLLGADAGLVLHGGGNTSVKALSRDVLGVDVPTLLVKGSGWDLATIERPGFTPLRLERLRDILTVETLSDAGMMNELRCARLDASAPDPSVESLLHALLPDTFVLHTHADAVLTLTNLDDGEERIREALGEDLLVIPYVMPGFDLAKHCRELVAGLSGPLPRTMVLLRHGVFTYGSSARAAYDRMIEVVDRAERYIATHVRRAEVIAGAESVDLLDVASLRQAVSRVAGAPMIATRCTEPASVAFCRRPDLMTVSRQGPATPDHVIRTKRLPMVGRDVDAYAKEYAAYFEAFCDDAATMTMLDPAPRVVLDPDLSLITFGRSPGDAVIAADVYRHTIGIIDDAEHLGGYRALPPADVFAVEYWELEQAKLRRSGARPEFAGEAALVTGAASGIGRACVNALLARGAAVVGLDVDERVTTVAKPPAYLGVVADVTEPADVSRAISRAVDRFGGIDMLIASAGIFGPSRAMSDFDADQWRRTLSVNTEAFADLLGKLHGLLTRAPRYGRVVLIGSKNAAAPGPGAAAYSASKAAATQLARVAALEWAEIG
;
A
#
# COMPACT_ATOMS: atom_id res chain seq x y z
N MET A 1 -19.39 -7.55 -12.59
CA MET A 1 -18.80 -6.18 -12.62
C MET A 1 -19.86 -5.14 -12.97
N ARG A 2 -19.84 -3.94 -12.36
CA ARG A 2 -20.82 -2.87 -12.65
C ARG A 2 -20.20 -1.80 -13.53
N ASN A 3 -20.86 -1.48 -14.66
CA ASN A 3 -20.50 -0.32 -15.47
C ASN A 3 -20.85 0.97 -14.71
N ARG A 4 -19.86 1.87 -14.56
CA ARG A 4 -19.98 3.16 -13.83
C ARG A 4 -19.91 4.39 -14.76
N TRP A 5 -19.95 4.18 -16.08
CA TRP A 5 -19.94 5.28 -17.05
C TRP A 5 -21.22 6.10 -16.92
N VAL A 6 -21.09 7.43 -16.86
CA VAL A 6 -22.22 8.38 -16.84
C VAL A 6 -21.97 9.39 -17.96
N ASP A 7 -22.89 9.46 -18.94
CA ASP A 7 -22.72 10.28 -20.13
C ASP A 7 -22.61 11.79 -19.80
N ASP A 8 -23.37 12.28 -18.83
CA ASP A 8 -23.39 13.68 -18.41
C ASP A 8 -22.12 14.11 -17.63
N GLU A 9 -21.34 13.15 -17.12
CA GLU A 9 -20.07 13.42 -16.42
C GLU A 9 -18.86 13.26 -17.34
N ALA A 10 -19.02 12.55 -18.46
CA ALA A 10 -17.94 12.32 -19.40
C ALA A 10 -17.58 13.62 -20.15
N PRO A 11 -16.28 13.95 -20.31
CA PRO A 11 -15.86 15.06 -21.14
C PRO A 11 -16.32 14.91 -22.61
N GLU A 12 -16.46 16.02 -23.32
CA GLU A 12 -16.84 16.04 -24.73
C GLU A 12 -15.83 15.27 -25.61
N ASP A 13 -16.27 14.78 -26.76
CA ASP A 13 -15.43 14.07 -27.74
C ASP A 13 -14.30 14.95 -28.30
N SER A 14 -14.45 16.26 -28.24
CA SER A 14 -13.40 17.24 -28.57
C SER A 14 -12.23 17.27 -27.57
N ASP A 15 -12.37 16.64 -26.40
CA ASP A 15 -11.35 16.54 -25.35
C ASP A 15 -10.91 15.09 -25.06
N PRO A 16 -10.14 14.47 -25.95
CA PRO A 16 -9.75 13.07 -25.81
C PRO A 16 -8.89 12.80 -24.56
N LEU A 17 -8.05 13.74 -24.13
CA LEU A 17 -7.30 13.59 -22.88
C LEU A 17 -8.21 13.66 -21.66
N GLY A 18 -9.20 14.55 -21.64
CA GLY A 18 -10.22 14.59 -20.59
C GLY A 18 -10.98 13.28 -20.49
N GLN A 19 -11.39 12.70 -21.61
CA GLN A 19 -12.02 11.38 -21.64
C GLN A 19 -11.09 10.28 -21.12
N CYS A 20 -9.79 10.34 -21.46
CA CYS A 20 -8.80 9.39 -20.95
C CYS A 20 -8.62 9.51 -19.42
N VAL A 21 -8.58 10.73 -18.87
CA VAL A 21 -8.59 10.97 -17.42
C VAL A 21 -9.86 10.40 -16.78
N TYR A 22 -11.03 10.64 -17.36
CA TYR A 22 -12.29 10.16 -16.84
C TYR A 22 -12.34 8.64 -16.77
N VAL A 23 -12.06 7.95 -17.87
CA VAL A 23 -12.06 6.48 -17.90
C VAL A 23 -11.00 5.88 -16.97
N SER A 24 -9.85 6.51 -16.85
CA SER A 24 -8.80 6.08 -15.92
C SER A 24 -9.29 6.10 -14.48
N ARG A 25 -9.98 7.17 -14.09
CA ARG A 25 -10.55 7.30 -12.74
C ARG A 25 -11.68 6.29 -12.48
N LEU A 26 -12.48 5.97 -13.50
CA LEU A 26 -13.49 4.90 -13.38
C LEU A 26 -12.85 3.53 -13.12
N LEU A 27 -11.75 3.21 -13.82
CA LEU A 27 -10.98 1.99 -13.60
C LEU A 27 -10.32 1.97 -12.21
N GLY A 28 -9.62 3.05 -11.86
CA GLY A 28 -8.92 3.16 -10.57
C GLY A 28 -9.85 3.23 -9.34
N ALA A 29 -11.13 3.58 -9.53
CA ALA A 29 -12.12 3.58 -8.45
C ALA A 29 -12.63 2.17 -8.10
N ASP A 30 -12.22 1.15 -8.85
CA ASP A 30 -12.59 -0.26 -8.60
C ASP A 30 -11.32 -1.09 -8.34
N ALA A 31 -11.12 -1.45 -7.08
CA ALA A 31 -9.95 -2.21 -6.65
C ALA A 31 -9.87 -3.62 -7.28
N GLY A 32 -11.00 -4.19 -7.72
CA GLY A 32 -11.03 -5.45 -8.47
C GLY A 32 -10.52 -5.33 -9.91
N LEU A 33 -10.32 -4.10 -10.43
CA LEU A 33 -9.73 -3.84 -11.74
C LEU A 33 -8.25 -3.48 -11.65
N VAL A 34 -7.88 -2.63 -10.68
CA VAL A 34 -6.51 -2.17 -10.54
C VAL A 34 -6.21 -1.64 -9.14
N LEU A 35 -5.00 -1.89 -8.65
CA LEU A 35 -4.52 -1.46 -7.34
C LEU A 35 -3.30 -0.55 -7.49
N HIS A 36 -3.23 0.51 -6.66
CA HIS A 36 -2.01 1.27 -6.31
C HIS A 36 -0.98 1.49 -7.42
N GLY A 37 -1.33 2.25 -8.42
CA GLY A 37 -0.40 2.59 -9.51
C GLY A 37 -0.21 1.50 -10.55
N GLY A 38 -0.77 0.30 -10.36
CA GLY A 38 -0.88 -0.74 -11.37
C GLY A 38 -1.73 -0.30 -12.56
N GLY A 39 -1.70 -1.07 -13.65
CA GLY A 39 -2.40 -0.76 -14.89
C GLY A 39 -2.02 0.59 -15.49
N ASN A 40 -2.46 0.82 -16.70
CA ASN A 40 -2.23 2.09 -17.40
C ASN A 40 -3.25 2.31 -18.52
N THR A 41 -3.34 3.55 -18.95
CA THR A 41 -4.28 3.99 -19.97
C THR A 41 -3.59 4.96 -20.91
N SER A 42 -4.08 5.04 -22.14
CA SER A 42 -3.59 6.02 -23.11
C SER A 42 -4.65 6.46 -24.09
N VAL A 43 -4.39 7.59 -24.72
CA VAL A 43 -5.14 8.08 -25.88
C VAL A 43 -4.20 8.60 -26.96
N LYS A 44 -4.50 8.29 -28.21
CA LYS A 44 -3.83 8.85 -29.38
C LYS A 44 -4.54 10.11 -29.83
N ALA A 45 -3.79 11.22 -29.93
CA ALA A 45 -4.32 12.52 -30.30
C ALA A 45 -3.28 13.32 -31.11
N LEU A 46 -3.67 14.46 -31.65
CA LEU A 46 -2.74 15.44 -32.18
C LEU A 46 -2.35 16.40 -31.05
N SER A 47 -1.06 16.61 -30.85
CA SER A 47 -0.53 17.65 -29.97
C SER A 47 0.26 18.68 -30.77
N ARG A 48 0.14 19.94 -30.39
CA ARG A 48 0.85 21.01 -31.05
C ARG A 48 2.25 21.18 -30.47
N ASP A 49 3.29 21.14 -31.31
CA ASP A 49 4.65 21.36 -30.86
C ASP A 49 4.99 22.86 -30.72
N VAL A 50 6.22 23.17 -30.31
CA VAL A 50 6.73 24.56 -30.15
C VAL A 50 6.71 25.37 -31.45
N LEU A 51 6.71 24.73 -32.61
CA LEU A 51 6.65 25.37 -33.93
C LEU A 51 5.20 25.55 -34.41
N GLY A 52 4.21 25.11 -33.63
CA GLY A 52 2.80 25.13 -34.01
C GLY A 52 2.38 24.03 -34.97
N VAL A 53 3.22 22.99 -35.14
CA VAL A 53 2.93 21.83 -35.98
C VAL A 53 2.14 20.78 -35.19
N ASP A 54 1.11 20.23 -35.82
CA ASP A 54 0.33 19.12 -35.22
C ASP A 54 1.13 17.81 -35.36
N VAL A 55 1.48 17.19 -34.22
CA VAL A 55 2.27 15.96 -34.10
C VAL A 55 1.39 14.82 -33.62
N PRO A 56 1.31 13.69 -34.33
CA PRO A 56 0.67 12.49 -33.80
C PRO A 56 1.32 12.06 -32.48
N THR A 57 0.52 12.01 -31.42
CA THR A 57 1.00 11.85 -30.05
C THR A 57 0.25 10.73 -29.35
N LEU A 58 0.98 9.89 -28.60
CA LEU A 58 0.45 9.01 -27.59
C LEU A 58 0.52 9.73 -26.23
N LEU A 59 -0.62 10.00 -25.63
CA LEU A 59 -0.74 10.50 -24.27
C LEU A 59 -0.94 9.27 -23.37
N VAL A 60 0.08 8.86 -22.65
CA VAL A 60 0.09 7.62 -21.83
C VAL A 60 0.34 7.93 -20.37
N LYS A 61 -0.29 7.18 -19.47
CA LYS A 61 -0.07 7.30 -18.02
C LYS A 61 1.42 7.29 -17.68
N GLY A 62 1.84 8.29 -16.94
CA GLY A 62 3.19 8.40 -16.39
C GLY A 62 3.40 7.49 -15.18
N SER A 63 4.65 7.06 -15.00
CA SER A 63 5.07 6.26 -13.84
C SER A 63 4.80 7.00 -12.52
N GLY A 64 4.30 6.29 -11.52
CA GLY A 64 4.04 6.82 -10.18
C GLY A 64 2.68 7.45 -9.97
N TRP A 65 1.87 7.60 -11.01
CA TRP A 65 0.48 8.04 -10.88
C TRP A 65 -0.46 6.86 -10.61
N ASP A 66 -1.45 7.08 -9.74
CA ASP A 66 -2.54 6.16 -9.49
C ASP A 66 -3.72 6.51 -10.40
N LEU A 67 -4.35 5.50 -11.03
CA LEU A 67 -5.48 5.73 -11.94
C LEU A 67 -6.67 6.37 -11.21
N ALA A 68 -6.90 6.04 -9.94
CA ALA A 68 -8.00 6.60 -9.16
C ALA A 68 -7.93 8.13 -9.00
N THR A 69 -6.72 8.69 -9.01
CA THR A 69 -6.47 10.12 -8.75
C THR A 69 -5.74 10.83 -9.87
N ILE A 70 -5.52 10.15 -11.00
CA ILE A 70 -4.77 10.72 -12.13
C ILE A 70 -5.43 12.00 -12.65
N GLU A 71 -4.59 12.96 -13.04
CA GLU A 71 -4.96 14.22 -13.66
C GLU A 71 -4.24 14.37 -15.00
N ARG A 72 -4.59 15.38 -15.79
CA ARG A 72 -3.97 15.65 -17.10
C ARG A 72 -2.43 15.68 -17.07
N PRO A 73 -1.77 16.32 -16.07
CA PRO A 73 -0.30 16.30 -15.96
C PRO A 73 0.28 14.90 -15.73
N GLY A 74 -0.53 13.94 -15.34
CA GLY A 74 -0.14 12.53 -15.18
C GLY A 74 0.03 11.77 -16.48
N PHE A 75 -0.32 12.35 -17.63
CA PHE A 75 -0.15 11.74 -18.95
C PHE A 75 1.06 12.32 -19.68
N THR A 76 1.96 11.43 -20.07
CA THR A 76 3.18 11.80 -20.80
C THR A 76 2.93 11.83 -22.29
N PRO A 77 3.14 12.98 -22.96
CA PRO A 77 2.99 13.11 -24.41
C PRO A 77 4.23 12.55 -25.14
N LEU A 78 4.04 11.48 -25.92
CA LEU A 78 5.10 10.81 -26.70
C LEU A 78 4.83 10.92 -28.20
N ARG A 79 5.86 11.19 -29.01
CA ARG A 79 5.78 11.16 -30.48
C ARG A 79 5.43 9.77 -30.96
N LEU A 80 4.22 9.54 -31.45
CA LEU A 80 3.70 8.22 -31.81
C LEU A 80 4.53 7.54 -32.91
N GLU A 81 4.96 8.29 -33.93
CA GLU A 81 5.79 7.75 -35.01
C GLU A 81 7.14 7.22 -34.46
N ARG A 82 7.77 7.96 -33.53
CA ARG A 82 9.02 7.50 -32.91
C ARG A 82 8.84 6.18 -32.16
N LEU A 83 7.72 5.99 -31.46
CA LEU A 83 7.42 4.73 -30.77
C LEU A 83 7.26 3.57 -31.75
N ARG A 84 6.62 3.82 -32.89
CA ARG A 84 6.47 2.83 -33.97
C ARG A 84 7.81 2.45 -34.59
N ASP A 85 8.72 3.43 -34.77
CA ASP A 85 10.08 3.17 -35.24
C ASP A 85 10.85 2.30 -34.24
N ILE A 86 10.76 2.57 -32.93
CA ILE A 86 11.40 1.77 -31.88
C ILE A 86 10.95 0.32 -31.95
N LEU A 87 9.67 0.06 -32.21
CA LEU A 87 9.14 -1.30 -32.37
C LEU A 87 9.79 -2.08 -33.54
N THR A 88 10.43 -1.42 -34.51
CA THR A 88 11.13 -2.07 -35.62
C THR A 88 12.53 -2.54 -35.28
N VAL A 89 13.09 -2.08 -34.16
CA VAL A 89 14.44 -2.43 -33.69
C VAL A 89 14.49 -3.93 -33.34
N GLU A 90 15.59 -4.59 -33.67
CA GLU A 90 15.72 -6.04 -33.47
C GLU A 90 15.93 -6.40 -31.99
N THR A 91 16.78 -5.66 -31.29
CA THR A 91 17.07 -5.85 -29.86
C THR A 91 17.27 -4.50 -29.19
N LEU A 92 16.76 -4.37 -27.99
CA LEU A 92 16.92 -3.16 -27.18
C LEU A 92 16.88 -3.53 -25.71
N SER A 93 17.84 -3.07 -24.91
CA SER A 93 17.77 -3.23 -23.47
C SER A 93 16.67 -2.35 -22.87
N ASP A 94 16.12 -2.72 -21.70
CA ASP A 94 15.08 -1.93 -21.03
C ASP A 94 15.55 -0.52 -20.65
N ALA A 95 16.81 -0.36 -20.24
CA ALA A 95 17.40 0.95 -20.04
C ALA A 95 17.47 1.76 -21.33
N GLY A 96 17.82 1.11 -22.45
CA GLY A 96 17.79 1.71 -23.79
C GLY A 96 16.36 2.08 -24.20
N MET A 97 15.40 1.20 -24.01
CA MET A 97 13.98 1.47 -24.26
C MET A 97 13.50 2.69 -23.47
N MET A 98 13.76 2.73 -22.16
CA MET A 98 13.35 3.88 -21.33
C MET A 98 14.04 5.18 -21.75
N ASN A 99 15.29 5.13 -22.19
CA ASN A 99 15.97 6.29 -22.77
C ASN A 99 15.24 6.78 -24.04
N GLU A 100 14.93 5.87 -24.96
CA GLU A 100 14.22 6.21 -26.20
C GLU A 100 12.80 6.75 -25.93
N LEU A 101 12.07 6.17 -24.96
CA LEU A 101 10.78 6.68 -24.53
C LEU A 101 10.89 8.11 -23.96
N ARG A 102 11.95 8.41 -23.18
CA ARG A 102 12.22 9.77 -22.68
C ARG A 102 12.55 10.73 -23.81
N CYS A 103 13.34 10.30 -24.80
CA CYS A 103 13.66 11.09 -26.00
C CYS A 103 12.44 11.33 -26.90
N ALA A 104 11.44 10.47 -26.85
CA ALA A 104 10.20 10.63 -27.61
C ALA A 104 9.24 11.66 -26.98
N ARG A 105 9.47 12.16 -25.75
CA ARG A 105 8.62 13.15 -25.10
C ARG A 105 8.54 14.45 -25.87
N LEU A 106 7.35 15.05 -25.92
CA LEU A 106 7.12 16.42 -26.41
C LEU A 106 7.40 17.46 -25.32
N ASP A 107 7.25 17.06 -24.04
CA ASP A 107 7.53 17.88 -22.87
C ASP A 107 8.55 17.14 -21.99
N ALA A 108 9.74 17.73 -21.85
CA ALA A 108 10.81 17.16 -21.04
C ALA A 108 10.48 17.11 -19.53
N SER A 109 9.56 17.96 -19.07
CA SER A 109 9.12 18.02 -17.66
C SER A 109 8.03 16.99 -17.33
N ALA A 110 7.43 16.35 -18.35
CA ALA A 110 6.43 15.32 -18.14
C ALA A 110 7.01 14.12 -17.35
N PRO A 111 6.18 13.37 -16.59
CA PRO A 111 6.62 12.21 -15.86
C PRO A 111 7.26 11.15 -16.77
N ASP A 112 8.06 10.24 -16.21
CA ASP A 112 8.56 9.10 -16.98
C ASP A 112 7.38 8.28 -17.50
N PRO A 113 7.32 7.93 -18.80
CA PRO A 113 6.22 7.17 -19.38
C PRO A 113 6.16 5.74 -18.83
N SER A 114 5.00 5.10 -18.94
CA SER A 114 4.85 3.67 -18.64
C SER A 114 5.82 2.84 -19.48
N VAL A 115 6.37 1.79 -18.91
CA VAL A 115 7.22 0.81 -19.62
C VAL A 115 6.46 0.10 -20.75
N GLU A 116 5.13 0.06 -20.68
CA GLU A 116 4.24 -0.53 -21.68
C GLU A 116 3.81 0.44 -22.78
N SER A 117 4.41 1.63 -22.84
CA SER A 117 4.07 2.64 -23.87
C SER A 117 4.18 2.11 -25.30
N LEU A 118 5.10 1.17 -25.56
CA LEU A 118 5.24 0.54 -26.87
C LEU A 118 4.04 -0.34 -27.22
N LEU A 119 3.46 -1.07 -26.25
CA LEU A 119 2.22 -1.83 -26.46
C LEU A 119 1.05 -0.90 -26.80
N HIS A 120 0.92 0.21 -26.07
CA HIS A 120 -0.10 1.21 -26.38
C HIS A 120 0.06 1.84 -27.77
N ALA A 121 1.30 2.03 -28.22
CA ALA A 121 1.59 2.54 -29.57
C ALA A 121 1.31 1.50 -30.67
N LEU A 122 1.52 0.22 -30.37
CA LEU A 122 1.29 -0.91 -31.28
C LEU A 122 -0.20 -1.08 -31.62
N LEU A 123 -1.07 -1.03 -30.61
CA LEU A 123 -2.51 -1.23 -30.76
C LEU A 123 -3.10 -0.08 -31.59
N PRO A 124 -3.95 -0.36 -32.61
CA PRO A 124 -4.33 0.66 -33.59
C PRO A 124 -5.33 1.69 -33.07
N ASP A 125 -6.19 1.31 -32.14
CA ASP A 125 -7.31 2.11 -31.67
C ASP A 125 -6.85 3.38 -30.92
N THR A 126 -7.76 4.36 -30.81
CA THR A 126 -7.51 5.67 -30.18
C THR A 126 -7.29 5.55 -28.68
N PHE A 127 -8.15 4.79 -28.00
CA PHE A 127 -8.07 4.57 -26.55
C PHE A 127 -7.59 3.15 -26.26
N VAL A 128 -6.60 3.02 -25.37
CA VAL A 128 -6.06 1.74 -24.92
C VAL A 128 -6.04 1.72 -23.41
N LEU A 129 -6.65 0.70 -22.81
CA LEU A 129 -6.80 0.53 -21.37
C LEU A 129 -6.17 -0.80 -20.97
N HIS A 130 -5.39 -0.80 -19.90
CA HIS A 130 -4.76 -1.97 -19.31
C HIS A 130 -5.05 -2.05 -17.81
N THR A 131 -5.47 -3.22 -17.35
CA THR A 131 -5.77 -3.50 -15.95
C THR A 131 -5.22 -4.86 -15.51
N HIS A 132 -5.03 -5.02 -14.20
CA HIS A 132 -4.68 -6.29 -13.56
C HIS A 132 -5.92 -6.85 -12.84
N ALA A 133 -7.03 -6.99 -13.57
CA ALA A 133 -8.33 -7.37 -13.00
C ALA A 133 -8.29 -8.73 -12.30
N ASP A 134 -8.70 -8.80 -11.04
CA ASP A 134 -8.63 -10.00 -10.19
C ASP A 134 -9.26 -11.23 -10.84
N ALA A 135 -10.44 -11.06 -11.45
CA ALA A 135 -11.12 -12.17 -12.11
C ALA A 135 -10.35 -12.73 -13.31
N VAL A 136 -9.68 -11.86 -14.09
CA VAL A 136 -8.81 -12.29 -15.19
C VAL A 136 -7.55 -12.96 -14.64
N LEU A 137 -6.94 -12.39 -13.59
CA LEU A 137 -5.78 -13.00 -12.93
C LEU A 137 -6.12 -14.37 -12.33
N THR A 138 -7.30 -14.54 -11.74
CA THR A 138 -7.76 -15.84 -11.23
C THR A 138 -7.73 -16.91 -12.32
N LEU A 139 -8.28 -16.61 -13.51
CA LEU A 139 -8.34 -17.56 -14.63
C LEU A 139 -6.98 -17.79 -15.28
N THR A 140 -6.14 -16.76 -15.37
CA THR A 140 -4.83 -16.85 -16.04
C THR A 140 -3.73 -17.43 -15.15
N ASN A 141 -3.93 -17.49 -13.82
CA ASN A 141 -3.01 -18.13 -12.86
C ASN A 141 -3.38 -19.59 -12.56
N LEU A 142 -3.75 -20.34 -13.59
CA LEU A 142 -4.01 -21.78 -13.58
C LEU A 142 -3.03 -22.49 -14.54
N ASP A 143 -2.85 -23.80 -14.42
CA ASP A 143 -2.05 -24.58 -15.36
C ASP A 143 -2.69 -24.58 -16.76
N ASP A 144 -4.02 -24.64 -16.83
CA ASP A 144 -4.84 -24.55 -18.05
C ASP A 144 -5.41 -23.13 -18.30
N GLY A 145 -4.72 -22.09 -17.82
CA GLY A 145 -5.23 -20.70 -17.79
C GLY A 145 -5.63 -20.16 -19.17
N GLU A 146 -4.95 -20.54 -20.27
CA GLU A 146 -5.35 -20.13 -21.61
C GLU A 146 -6.69 -20.77 -22.02
N GLU A 147 -6.91 -22.04 -21.70
CA GLU A 147 -8.16 -22.74 -21.98
C GLU A 147 -9.30 -22.11 -21.18
N ARG A 148 -9.08 -21.87 -19.88
CA ARG A 148 -10.08 -21.24 -19.00
C ARG A 148 -10.48 -19.84 -19.43
N ILE A 149 -9.50 -19.03 -19.84
CA ILE A 149 -9.83 -17.67 -20.29
C ILE A 149 -10.60 -17.66 -21.62
N ARG A 150 -10.32 -18.63 -22.53
CA ARG A 150 -11.10 -18.83 -23.77
C ARG A 150 -12.50 -19.33 -23.47
N GLU A 151 -12.68 -20.27 -22.57
CA GLU A 151 -14.01 -20.72 -22.11
C GLU A 151 -14.82 -19.56 -21.54
N ALA A 152 -14.22 -18.72 -20.70
CA ALA A 152 -14.90 -17.61 -20.06
C ALA A 152 -15.24 -16.47 -21.02
N LEU A 153 -14.30 -16.10 -21.91
CA LEU A 153 -14.39 -14.91 -22.74
C LEU A 153 -14.72 -15.20 -24.22
N GLY A 154 -14.65 -16.46 -24.68
CA GLY A 154 -14.83 -16.87 -26.06
C GLY A 154 -13.57 -16.72 -26.88
N GLU A 155 -13.67 -16.90 -28.22
CA GLU A 155 -12.51 -16.96 -29.11
C GLU A 155 -12.07 -15.59 -29.66
N ASP A 156 -12.88 -14.53 -29.52
CA ASP A 156 -12.55 -13.19 -30.02
C ASP A 156 -11.60 -12.44 -29.05
N LEU A 157 -10.45 -13.05 -28.79
CA LEU A 157 -9.38 -12.44 -27.97
C LEU A 157 -8.00 -12.90 -28.44
N LEU A 158 -7.02 -12.05 -28.24
CA LEU A 158 -5.60 -12.37 -28.41
C LEU A 158 -5.02 -12.77 -27.05
N VAL A 159 -4.60 -14.01 -26.91
CA VAL A 159 -3.93 -14.50 -25.69
C VAL A 159 -2.42 -14.49 -25.93
N ILE A 160 -1.70 -13.84 -25.02
CA ILE A 160 -0.25 -13.71 -25.05
C ILE A 160 0.31 -14.55 -23.89
N PRO A 161 1.20 -15.52 -24.15
CA PRO A 161 1.96 -16.18 -23.09
C PRO A 161 2.74 -15.15 -22.26
N TYR A 162 3.12 -15.53 -21.05
CA TYR A 162 3.93 -14.63 -20.23
C TYR A 162 5.27 -14.31 -20.94
N VAL A 163 5.53 -13.04 -21.09
CA VAL A 163 6.83 -12.46 -21.48
C VAL A 163 7.09 -11.33 -20.48
N MET A 164 8.35 -11.17 -20.05
CA MET A 164 8.75 -10.08 -19.16
C MET A 164 8.26 -8.72 -19.70
N PRO A 165 7.58 -7.91 -18.90
CA PRO A 165 7.18 -6.54 -19.29
C PRO A 165 8.39 -5.72 -19.76
N GLY A 166 8.26 -5.03 -20.88
CA GLY A 166 9.35 -4.25 -21.47
C GLY A 166 9.39 -4.34 -22.97
N PHE A 167 10.60 -4.22 -23.55
CA PHE A 167 10.80 -4.24 -25.00
C PHE A 167 10.44 -5.60 -25.63
N ASP A 168 10.84 -6.68 -24.98
CA ASP A 168 10.61 -8.04 -25.52
C ASP A 168 9.12 -8.39 -25.59
N LEU A 169 8.33 -8.00 -24.59
CA LEU A 169 6.87 -8.16 -24.64
C LEU A 169 6.26 -7.37 -25.80
N ALA A 170 6.66 -6.12 -25.99
CA ALA A 170 6.14 -5.29 -27.07
C ALA A 170 6.51 -5.86 -28.47
N LYS A 171 7.72 -6.37 -28.61
CA LYS A 171 8.20 -7.05 -29.83
C LYS A 171 7.41 -8.33 -30.10
N HIS A 172 7.25 -9.18 -29.09
CA HIS A 172 6.49 -10.43 -29.20
C HIS A 172 5.03 -10.15 -29.59
N CYS A 173 4.38 -9.19 -28.97
CA CYS A 173 3.03 -8.77 -29.34
C CYS A 173 2.93 -8.27 -30.78
N ARG A 174 3.92 -7.50 -31.24
CA ARG A 174 3.99 -7.03 -32.64
C ARG A 174 4.05 -8.20 -33.62
N GLU A 175 4.90 -9.20 -33.35
CA GLU A 175 5.05 -10.39 -34.19
C GLU A 175 3.74 -11.19 -34.26
N LEU A 176 3.06 -11.39 -33.14
CA LEU A 176 1.76 -12.08 -33.08
C LEU A 176 0.68 -11.31 -33.84
N VAL A 177 0.59 -9.99 -33.65
CA VAL A 177 -0.37 -9.12 -34.34
C VAL A 177 -0.13 -9.14 -35.86
N ALA A 178 1.13 -9.09 -36.30
CA ALA A 178 1.49 -9.16 -37.72
C ALA A 178 1.18 -10.53 -38.37
N GLY A 179 1.17 -11.61 -37.58
CA GLY A 179 0.84 -12.97 -38.02
C GLY A 179 -0.66 -13.27 -38.10
N LEU A 180 -1.55 -12.37 -37.63
CA LEU A 180 -2.98 -12.59 -37.66
C LEU A 180 -3.53 -12.62 -39.11
N SER A 181 -4.34 -13.65 -39.41
CA SER A 181 -5.01 -13.78 -40.70
C SER A 181 -6.35 -13.00 -40.81
N GLY A 182 -6.76 -12.35 -39.75
CA GLY A 182 -8.04 -11.62 -39.62
C GLY A 182 -7.87 -10.27 -38.92
N PRO A 183 -8.98 -9.59 -38.60
CA PRO A 183 -8.93 -8.35 -37.82
C PRO A 183 -8.38 -8.63 -36.43
N LEU A 184 -7.66 -7.66 -35.87
CA LEU A 184 -7.18 -7.73 -34.49
C LEU A 184 -8.39 -7.78 -33.53
N PRO A 185 -8.50 -8.82 -32.66
CA PRO A 185 -9.49 -8.86 -31.60
C PRO A 185 -9.38 -7.61 -30.71
N ARG A 186 -10.50 -7.14 -30.17
CA ARG A 186 -10.53 -5.91 -29.31
C ARG A 186 -10.18 -6.16 -27.85
N THR A 187 -9.70 -7.36 -27.53
CA THR A 187 -9.23 -7.75 -26.20
C THR A 187 -7.92 -8.50 -26.35
N MET A 188 -6.93 -8.14 -25.54
CA MET A 188 -5.68 -8.87 -25.44
C MET A 188 -5.45 -9.24 -23.98
N VAL A 189 -5.27 -10.54 -23.72
CA VAL A 189 -5.00 -11.08 -22.38
C VAL A 189 -3.55 -11.49 -22.30
N LEU A 190 -2.82 -10.94 -21.35
CA LEU A 190 -1.47 -11.36 -21.00
C LEU A 190 -1.58 -12.37 -19.86
N LEU A 191 -1.24 -13.64 -20.10
CA LEU A 191 -1.32 -14.68 -19.08
C LEU A 191 -0.46 -14.33 -17.87
N ARG A 192 -1.03 -14.46 -16.66
CA ARG A 192 -0.38 -14.15 -15.37
C ARG A 192 0.09 -12.70 -15.23
N HIS A 193 -0.51 -11.77 -15.98
CA HIS A 193 -0.16 -10.36 -15.93
C HIS A 193 -1.39 -9.45 -15.90
N GLY A 194 -2.27 -9.53 -16.91
CA GLY A 194 -3.43 -8.66 -16.97
C GLY A 194 -4.15 -8.66 -18.32
N VAL A 195 -4.95 -7.63 -18.58
CA VAL A 195 -5.78 -7.52 -19.77
C VAL A 195 -5.75 -6.12 -20.37
N PHE A 196 -5.71 -6.06 -21.71
CA PHE A 196 -5.86 -4.85 -22.51
C PHE A 196 -7.20 -4.86 -23.23
N THR A 197 -7.89 -3.73 -23.23
CA THR A 197 -9.02 -3.44 -24.10
C THR A 197 -8.78 -2.12 -24.82
N TYR A 198 -9.30 -1.99 -26.01
CA TYR A 198 -9.11 -0.82 -26.84
C TYR A 198 -10.32 -0.53 -27.72
N GLY A 199 -10.45 0.71 -28.15
CA GLY A 199 -11.57 1.17 -28.94
C GLY A 199 -11.36 2.55 -29.54
N SER A 200 -12.21 2.91 -30.50
CA SER A 200 -12.21 4.23 -31.14
C SER A 200 -12.66 5.35 -30.21
N SER A 201 -13.39 5.03 -29.12
CA SER A 201 -13.79 5.99 -28.08
C SER A 201 -13.44 5.44 -26.70
N ALA A 202 -13.29 6.34 -25.71
CA ALA A 202 -13.06 5.97 -24.32
C ALA A 202 -14.16 5.07 -23.77
N ARG A 203 -15.42 5.37 -24.10
CA ARG A 203 -16.58 4.56 -23.72
C ARG A 203 -16.49 3.15 -24.29
N ALA A 204 -16.21 2.99 -25.58
CA ALA A 204 -16.13 1.68 -26.21
C ALA A 204 -15.02 0.81 -25.60
N ALA A 205 -13.86 1.38 -25.30
CA ALA A 205 -12.76 0.69 -24.62
C ALA A 205 -13.14 0.30 -23.17
N TYR A 206 -13.81 1.19 -22.44
CA TYR A 206 -14.28 0.96 -21.07
C TYR A 206 -15.39 -0.08 -21.00
N ASP A 207 -16.43 0.06 -21.82
CA ASP A 207 -17.54 -0.90 -21.86
C ASP A 207 -17.02 -2.31 -22.13
N ARG A 208 -16.02 -2.43 -23.03
CA ARG A 208 -15.35 -3.71 -23.31
C ARG A 208 -14.57 -4.23 -22.10
N MET A 209 -13.86 -3.39 -21.37
CA MET A 209 -13.17 -3.80 -20.14
C MET A 209 -14.15 -4.37 -19.12
N ILE A 210 -15.25 -3.66 -18.88
CA ILE A 210 -16.30 -4.09 -17.95
C ILE A 210 -16.95 -5.40 -18.42
N GLU A 211 -17.24 -5.54 -19.71
CA GLU A 211 -17.79 -6.78 -20.27
C GLU A 211 -16.86 -7.98 -20.06
N VAL A 212 -15.57 -7.81 -20.36
CA VAL A 212 -14.54 -8.85 -20.21
C VAL A 212 -14.43 -9.31 -18.75
N VAL A 213 -14.33 -8.37 -17.83
CA VAL A 213 -14.20 -8.69 -16.40
C VAL A 213 -15.51 -9.29 -15.85
N ASP A 214 -16.68 -8.77 -16.23
CA ASP A 214 -17.98 -9.33 -15.81
C ASP A 214 -18.16 -10.78 -16.30
N ARG A 215 -17.71 -11.11 -17.51
CA ARG A 215 -17.73 -12.49 -18.01
C ARG A 215 -16.81 -13.40 -17.21
N ALA A 216 -15.59 -12.95 -16.87
CA ALA A 216 -14.68 -13.69 -16.01
C ALA A 216 -15.25 -13.90 -14.60
N GLU A 217 -15.83 -12.85 -13.98
CA GLU A 217 -16.52 -12.95 -12.68
C GLU A 217 -17.68 -13.95 -12.70
N ARG A 218 -18.51 -13.93 -13.75
CA ARG A 218 -19.61 -14.88 -13.89
C ARG A 218 -19.13 -16.31 -14.08
N TYR A 219 -18.07 -16.50 -14.86
CA TYR A 219 -17.45 -17.81 -15.02
C TYR A 219 -17.01 -18.35 -13.66
N ILE A 220 -16.25 -17.56 -12.89
CA ILE A 220 -15.82 -17.93 -11.54
C ILE A 220 -17.02 -18.24 -10.64
N ALA A 221 -18.02 -17.37 -10.60
CA ALA A 221 -19.21 -17.54 -9.75
C ALA A 221 -20.03 -18.80 -10.07
N THR A 222 -19.96 -19.30 -11.30
CA THR A 222 -20.64 -20.55 -11.69
C THR A 222 -19.86 -21.81 -11.34
N HIS A 223 -18.53 -21.72 -11.21
CA HIS A 223 -17.65 -22.86 -10.97
C HIS A 223 -17.12 -22.93 -9.53
N VAL A 224 -17.07 -21.79 -8.81
CA VAL A 224 -16.56 -21.71 -7.44
C VAL A 224 -17.72 -21.64 -6.43
N ARG A 225 -17.75 -22.57 -5.49
CA ARG A 225 -18.65 -22.53 -4.34
C ARG A 225 -17.87 -22.05 -3.11
N ARG A 226 -18.01 -20.78 -2.78
CA ARG A 226 -17.41 -20.23 -1.58
C ARG A 226 -18.20 -20.67 -0.35
N ALA A 227 -17.52 -21.22 0.66
CA ALA A 227 -18.13 -21.46 1.96
C ALA A 227 -18.36 -20.11 2.69
N GLU A 228 -19.40 -20.04 3.49
CA GLU A 228 -19.63 -18.86 4.33
C GLU A 228 -18.54 -18.80 5.40
N VAL A 229 -17.75 -17.73 5.40
CA VAL A 229 -16.65 -17.53 6.33
C VAL A 229 -17.18 -16.95 7.63
N ILE A 230 -17.35 -17.78 8.65
CA ILE A 230 -17.66 -17.36 10.01
C ILE A 230 -16.33 -17.24 10.77
N ALA A 231 -15.70 -16.08 10.72
CA ALA A 231 -14.52 -15.81 11.52
C ALA A 231 -14.92 -15.14 12.84
N GLY A 232 -14.72 -15.83 13.96
CA GLY A 232 -14.74 -15.21 15.28
C GLY A 232 -13.48 -14.34 15.44
N ALA A 233 -13.63 -13.10 15.86
CA ALA A 233 -12.51 -12.28 16.27
C ALA A 233 -12.00 -12.79 17.63
N GLU A 234 -10.93 -13.59 17.62
CA GLU A 234 -10.22 -13.96 18.86
C GLU A 234 -9.34 -12.80 19.32
N SER A 235 -9.26 -12.62 20.64
CA SER A 235 -8.37 -11.61 21.22
C SER A 235 -6.91 -12.02 20.98
N VAL A 236 -6.15 -11.16 20.36
CA VAL A 236 -4.73 -11.38 20.05
C VAL A 236 -3.89 -10.70 21.12
N ASP A 237 -2.80 -11.33 21.52
CA ASP A 237 -1.80 -10.65 22.33
C ASP A 237 -1.11 -9.55 21.49
N LEU A 238 -1.33 -8.31 21.89
CA LEU A 238 -0.76 -7.13 21.23
C LEU A 238 0.77 -7.14 21.26
N LEU A 239 1.37 -7.79 22.27
CA LEU A 239 2.83 -7.91 22.43
C LEU A 239 3.43 -8.87 21.39
N ASP A 240 2.67 -9.87 20.94
CA ASP A 240 3.11 -10.76 19.85
C ASP A 240 3.25 -10.00 18.54
N VAL A 241 2.28 -9.15 18.22
CA VAL A 241 2.34 -8.28 17.02
C VAL A 241 3.55 -7.33 17.11
N ALA A 242 3.76 -6.71 18.27
CA ALA A 242 4.88 -5.79 18.47
C ALA A 242 6.24 -6.52 18.41
N SER A 243 6.34 -7.73 18.97
CA SER A 243 7.54 -8.57 18.91
C SER A 243 7.87 -8.98 17.48
N LEU A 244 6.85 -9.38 16.70
CA LEU A 244 7.02 -9.71 15.29
C LEU A 244 7.50 -8.48 14.51
N ARG A 245 6.89 -7.29 14.74
CA ARG A 245 7.33 -6.03 14.10
C ARG A 245 8.77 -5.69 14.46
N GLN A 246 9.18 -5.88 15.72
CA GLN A 246 10.56 -5.65 16.16
C GLN A 246 11.55 -6.58 15.41
N ALA A 247 11.22 -7.89 15.31
CA ALA A 247 12.05 -8.85 14.59
C ALA A 247 12.17 -8.51 13.09
N VAL A 248 11.04 -8.17 12.44
CA VAL A 248 11.03 -7.74 11.02
C VAL A 248 11.85 -6.45 10.83
N SER A 249 11.71 -5.48 11.74
CA SER A 249 12.48 -4.22 11.69
C SER A 249 13.99 -4.44 11.84
N ARG A 250 14.39 -5.37 12.72
CA ARG A 250 15.80 -5.77 12.90
C ARG A 250 16.38 -6.32 11.60
N VAL A 251 15.68 -7.24 10.95
CA VAL A 251 16.13 -7.85 9.68
C VAL A 251 16.10 -6.84 8.53
N ALA A 252 15.12 -5.94 8.51
CA ALA A 252 15.06 -4.85 7.53
C ALA A 252 16.15 -3.77 7.70
N GLY A 253 16.88 -3.80 8.82
CA GLY A 253 17.89 -2.81 9.17
C GLY A 253 17.34 -1.41 9.47
N ALA A 254 16.01 -1.30 9.69
CA ALA A 254 15.34 -0.03 10.00
C ALA A 254 13.93 -0.28 10.57
N PRO A 255 13.37 0.68 11.34
CA PRO A 255 12.00 0.60 11.79
C PRO A 255 11.03 0.39 10.65
N MET A 256 10.07 -0.51 10.86
CA MET A 256 8.97 -0.84 9.94
C MET A 256 7.63 -0.58 10.62
N ILE A 257 6.65 -0.14 9.85
CA ILE A 257 5.25 -0.15 10.25
C ILE A 257 4.64 -1.50 9.90
N ALA A 258 3.78 -2.03 10.78
CA ALA A 258 2.98 -3.21 10.49
C ALA A 258 1.50 -2.86 10.47
N THR A 259 0.76 -3.42 9.51
CA THR A 259 -0.70 -3.31 9.45
C THR A 259 -1.28 -4.72 9.56
N ARG A 260 -2.12 -4.94 10.56
CA ARG A 260 -2.81 -6.22 10.77
C ARG A 260 -4.18 -6.18 10.10
N CYS A 261 -4.50 -7.18 9.32
CA CYS A 261 -5.78 -7.36 8.63
C CYS A 261 -6.63 -8.38 9.40
N THR A 262 -7.79 -7.95 9.86
CA THR A 262 -8.69 -8.74 10.71
C THR A 262 -10.00 -9.09 10.02
N GLU A 263 -10.10 -8.85 8.73
CA GLU A 263 -11.27 -9.20 7.93
C GLU A 263 -11.46 -10.73 7.90
N PRO A 264 -12.71 -11.22 7.91
CA PRO A 264 -13.01 -12.65 7.95
C PRO A 264 -12.25 -13.49 6.91
N ALA A 265 -12.11 -13.00 5.69
CA ALA A 265 -11.40 -13.69 4.61
C ALA A 265 -9.90 -13.87 4.93
N SER A 266 -9.23 -12.82 5.42
CA SER A 266 -7.82 -12.88 5.80
C SER A 266 -7.58 -13.85 6.95
N VAL A 267 -8.45 -13.83 7.97
CA VAL A 267 -8.38 -14.74 9.13
C VAL A 267 -8.57 -16.19 8.68
N ALA A 268 -9.58 -16.48 7.86
CA ALA A 268 -9.86 -17.81 7.36
C ALA A 268 -8.73 -18.35 6.49
N PHE A 269 -8.18 -17.50 5.61
CA PHE A 269 -7.05 -17.89 4.76
C PHE A 269 -5.82 -18.28 5.59
N CYS A 270 -5.47 -17.51 6.62
CA CYS A 270 -4.34 -17.78 7.50
C CYS A 270 -4.52 -19.08 8.32
N ARG A 271 -5.76 -19.54 8.52
CA ARG A 271 -6.08 -20.78 9.24
C ARG A 271 -6.26 -22.01 8.34
N ARG A 272 -6.04 -21.87 7.04
CA ARG A 272 -6.11 -23.01 6.11
C ARG A 272 -5.08 -24.08 6.49
N PRO A 273 -5.45 -25.38 6.45
CA PRO A 273 -4.52 -26.47 6.73
C PRO A 273 -3.43 -26.62 5.66
N ASP A 274 -3.71 -26.16 4.44
CA ASP A 274 -2.81 -26.17 3.27
C ASP A 274 -2.12 -24.83 3.02
N LEU A 275 -2.16 -23.90 3.99
CA LEU A 275 -1.63 -22.52 3.88
C LEU A 275 -0.21 -22.49 3.28
N MET A 276 0.69 -23.36 3.76
CA MET A 276 2.07 -23.46 3.29
C MET A 276 2.17 -23.78 1.79
N THR A 277 1.23 -24.52 1.25
CA THR A 277 1.23 -24.91 -0.18
C THR A 277 0.65 -23.82 -1.04
N VAL A 278 -0.54 -23.31 -0.70
CA VAL A 278 -1.28 -22.38 -1.56
C VAL A 278 -0.71 -20.97 -1.56
N SER A 279 -0.15 -20.50 -0.43
CA SER A 279 0.36 -19.13 -0.32
C SER A 279 1.79 -18.96 -0.88
N ARG A 280 2.56 -20.05 -1.07
CA ARG A 280 3.97 -19.97 -1.43
C ARG A 280 4.27 -20.27 -2.90
N GLN A 281 3.34 -19.96 -3.78
CA GLN A 281 3.52 -20.08 -5.22
C GLN A 281 4.22 -18.83 -5.81
N GLY A 282 3.79 -17.64 -5.41
CA GLY A 282 4.26 -16.34 -5.90
C GLY A 282 3.14 -15.32 -5.98
N PRO A 283 3.42 -14.09 -6.44
CA PRO A 283 2.41 -13.04 -6.60
C PRO A 283 1.45 -13.33 -7.77
N ALA A 284 0.24 -12.78 -7.69
CA ALA A 284 -0.79 -12.96 -8.72
C ALA A 284 -0.47 -12.26 -10.06
N THR A 285 0.31 -11.21 -10.00
CA THR A 285 0.87 -10.50 -11.16
C THR A 285 2.30 -10.08 -10.84
N PRO A 286 3.21 -10.01 -11.81
CA PRO A 286 4.61 -9.68 -11.56
C PRO A 286 4.80 -8.35 -10.83
N ASP A 287 4.00 -7.33 -11.13
CA ASP A 287 4.07 -6.00 -10.52
C ASP A 287 3.91 -6.01 -8.99
N HIS A 288 3.22 -7.01 -8.45
CA HIS A 288 3.01 -7.10 -7.00
C HIS A 288 4.28 -7.42 -6.23
N VAL A 289 5.30 -8.06 -6.85
CA VAL A 289 6.54 -8.50 -6.18
C VAL A 289 7.27 -7.35 -5.51
N ILE A 290 7.25 -6.17 -6.09
CA ILE A 290 7.92 -4.98 -5.52
C ILE A 290 7.28 -4.49 -4.21
N ARG A 291 6.03 -4.90 -3.95
CA ARG A 291 5.26 -4.54 -2.74
C ARG A 291 5.22 -5.66 -1.70
N THR A 292 5.07 -6.90 -2.15
CA THR A 292 4.82 -8.06 -1.28
C THR A 292 6.03 -8.97 -1.14
N LYS A 293 7.07 -8.80 -1.96
CA LYS A 293 8.10 -9.79 -2.27
C LYS A 293 7.52 -11.04 -2.94
N ARG A 294 8.39 -11.96 -3.37
CA ARG A 294 7.96 -13.18 -4.07
C ARG A 294 7.05 -14.06 -3.21
N LEU A 295 7.42 -14.27 -1.94
CA LEU A 295 6.68 -15.15 -1.04
C LEU A 295 6.28 -14.43 0.26
N PRO A 296 5.14 -14.75 0.85
CA PRO A 296 4.85 -14.39 2.23
C PRO A 296 5.68 -15.25 3.18
N MET A 297 5.93 -14.75 4.37
CA MET A 297 6.36 -15.56 5.49
C MET A 297 5.13 -16.25 6.12
N VAL A 298 5.21 -17.55 6.36
CA VAL A 298 4.19 -18.28 7.11
C VAL A 298 4.73 -18.57 8.51
N GLY A 299 3.98 -18.19 9.55
CA GLY A 299 4.42 -18.24 10.94
C GLY A 299 5.30 -17.02 11.31
N ARG A 300 6.23 -17.20 12.27
CA ARG A 300 6.92 -16.08 12.94
C ARG A 300 8.46 -16.12 12.88
N ASP A 301 9.05 -17.08 12.15
CA ASP A 301 10.51 -17.22 12.03
C ASP A 301 11.10 -16.30 10.97
N VAL A 302 11.32 -15.04 11.36
CA VAL A 302 11.84 -13.97 10.47
C VAL A 302 13.26 -14.29 10.00
N ASP A 303 14.08 -14.93 10.83
CA ASP A 303 15.47 -15.25 10.48
C ASP A 303 15.55 -16.41 9.46
N ALA A 304 14.68 -17.41 9.56
CA ALA A 304 14.57 -18.47 8.55
C ALA A 304 14.09 -17.88 7.21
N TYR A 305 13.08 -17.01 7.22
CA TYR A 305 12.62 -16.31 6.02
C TYR A 305 13.73 -15.49 5.36
N ALA A 306 14.50 -14.74 6.14
CA ALA A 306 15.59 -13.92 5.63
C ALA A 306 16.69 -14.76 4.95
N LYS A 307 17.01 -15.92 5.52
CA LYS A 307 17.94 -16.89 4.91
C LYS A 307 17.41 -17.46 3.60
N GLU A 308 16.12 -17.79 3.56
CA GLU A 308 15.47 -18.29 2.33
C GLU A 308 15.49 -17.22 1.24
N TYR A 309 15.19 -15.95 1.60
CA TYR A 309 15.24 -14.83 0.64
C TYR A 309 16.67 -14.60 0.11
N ALA A 310 17.67 -14.70 0.96
CA ALA A 310 19.08 -14.58 0.52
C ALA A 310 19.46 -15.73 -0.43
N ALA A 311 19.07 -16.96 -0.13
CA ALA A 311 19.29 -18.10 -1.01
C ALA A 311 18.56 -17.96 -2.37
N TYR A 312 17.35 -17.39 -2.36
CA TYR A 312 16.64 -17.05 -3.61
C TYR A 312 17.41 -16.02 -4.43
N PHE A 313 17.94 -14.97 -3.78
CA PHE A 313 18.76 -13.97 -4.47
C PHE A 313 20.02 -14.62 -5.08
N GLU A 314 20.75 -15.41 -4.29
CA GLU A 314 21.98 -16.11 -4.75
C GLU A 314 21.73 -17.08 -5.92
N ALA A 315 20.55 -17.74 -5.94
CA ALA A 315 20.21 -18.70 -6.98
C ALA A 315 19.94 -18.10 -8.35
N PHE A 316 19.53 -16.82 -8.42
CA PHE A 316 19.11 -16.15 -9.65
C PHE A 316 19.93 -14.90 -9.98
N CYS A 317 20.86 -14.49 -9.12
CA CYS A 317 21.74 -13.35 -9.35
C CYS A 317 22.92 -13.74 -10.24
N ASP A 318 22.87 -13.40 -11.52
CA ASP A 318 23.93 -13.70 -12.47
C ASP A 318 25.18 -12.82 -12.28
N ASP A 319 25.02 -11.60 -11.75
CA ASP A 319 26.13 -10.65 -11.53
C ASP A 319 25.97 -9.89 -10.20
N ALA A 320 26.56 -10.47 -9.16
CA ALA A 320 26.57 -9.87 -7.81
C ALA A 320 27.36 -8.54 -7.73
N ALA A 321 28.16 -8.18 -8.75
CA ALA A 321 28.87 -6.91 -8.77
C ALA A 321 27.98 -5.73 -9.17
N THR A 322 26.94 -5.98 -9.97
CA THR A 322 26.03 -4.94 -10.47
C THR A 322 24.68 -4.92 -9.77
N MET A 323 24.26 -6.02 -9.16
CA MET A 323 22.94 -6.18 -8.53
C MET A 323 23.03 -6.12 -7.01
N THR A 324 22.16 -5.30 -6.39
CA THR A 324 22.11 -5.16 -4.92
C THR A 324 20.88 -5.89 -4.38
N MET A 325 21.10 -6.83 -3.47
CA MET A 325 20.02 -7.52 -2.78
C MET A 325 19.14 -6.53 -2.01
N LEU A 326 17.82 -6.63 -2.15
CA LEU A 326 16.86 -5.92 -1.33
C LEU A 326 16.94 -6.38 0.13
N ASP A 327 16.48 -5.55 1.08
CA ASP A 327 16.43 -6.01 2.47
C ASP A 327 15.63 -7.33 2.56
N PRO A 328 16.12 -8.35 3.30
CA PRO A 328 15.54 -9.69 3.29
C PRO A 328 14.30 -9.85 4.19
N ALA A 329 13.82 -8.77 4.82
CA ALA A 329 12.66 -8.84 5.71
C ALA A 329 11.34 -9.09 4.93
N PRO A 330 10.41 -9.87 5.51
CA PRO A 330 9.11 -10.11 4.89
C PRO A 330 8.30 -8.82 4.76
N ARG A 331 7.48 -8.73 3.72
CA ARG A 331 6.46 -7.69 3.55
C ARG A 331 5.07 -8.19 3.92
N VAL A 332 4.87 -9.49 3.85
CA VAL A 332 3.61 -10.17 4.15
C VAL A 332 3.90 -11.32 5.09
N VAL A 333 3.14 -11.42 6.15
CA VAL A 333 3.17 -12.52 7.12
C VAL A 333 1.78 -13.10 7.27
N LEU A 334 1.69 -14.41 7.18
CA LEU A 334 0.48 -15.20 7.38
C LEU A 334 0.67 -16.04 8.65
N ASP A 335 -0.09 -15.75 9.67
CA ASP A 335 -0.01 -16.46 10.94
C ASP A 335 -1.42 -16.87 11.41
N PRO A 336 -1.66 -18.13 11.78
CA PRO A 336 -3.00 -18.60 12.17
C PRO A 336 -3.61 -17.85 13.35
N ASP A 337 -2.78 -17.34 14.29
CA ASP A 337 -3.23 -16.62 15.47
C ASP A 337 -3.30 -15.11 15.22
N LEU A 338 -2.30 -14.55 14.52
CA LEU A 338 -2.19 -13.11 14.28
C LEU A 338 -2.92 -12.64 13.02
N SER A 339 -3.33 -13.58 12.14
CA SER A 339 -3.91 -13.30 10.81
C SER A 339 -2.88 -12.74 9.82
N LEU A 340 -3.35 -12.03 8.79
CA LEU A 340 -2.50 -11.35 7.82
C LEU A 340 -1.90 -10.08 8.44
N ILE A 341 -0.57 -10.00 8.44
CA ILE A 341 0.17 -8.78 8.82
C ILE A 341 1.07 -8.37 7.67
N THR A 342 1.02 -7.09 7.32
CA THR A 342 1.87 -6.53 6.25
C THR A 342 2.80 -5.48 6.80
N PHE A 343 3.97 -5.35 6.17
CA PHE A 343 5.05 -4.50 6.63
C PHE A 343 5.47 -3.52 5.55
N GLY A 344 5.65 -2.26 5.95
CA GLY A 344 6.13 -1.20 5.09
C GLY A 344 7.08 -0.25 5.80
N ARG A 345 7.89 0.48 5.02
CA ARG A 345 8.77 1.54 5.54
C ARG A 345 8.01 2.78 5.97
N SER A 346 6.79 2.89 5.50
CA SER A 346 5.82 3.91 5.87
C SER A 346 4.44 3.26 6.10
N PRO A 347 3.50 3.96 6.78
CA PRO A 347 2.12 3.52 6.88
C PRO A 347 1.45 3.27 5.51
N GLY A 348 1.80 4.09 4.51
CA GLY A 348 1.31 3.92 3.15
C GLY A 348 1.77 2.60 2.52
N ASP A 349 3.07 2.28 2.63
CA ASP A 349 3.60 1.03 2.08
C ASP A 349 2.99 -0.21 2.74
N ALA A 350 2.79 -0.18 4.07
CA ALA A 350 2.15 -1.29 4.78
C ALA A 350 0.70 -1.51 4.33
N VAL A 351 -0.06 -0.42 4.12
CA VAL A 351 -1.44 -0.49 3.61
C VAL A 351 -1.48 -0.97 2.16
N ILE A 352 -0.58 -0.48 1.31
CA ILE A 352 -0.48 -0.95 -0.09
C ILE A 352 -0.23 -2.46 -0.13
N ALA A 353 0.73 -2.96 0.68
CA ALA A 353 0.99 -4.40 0.77
C ALA A 353 -0.23 -5.18 1.28
N ALA A 354 -1.00 -4.61 2.23
CA ALA A 354 -2.23 -5.21 2.75
C ALA A 354 -3.31 -5.30 1.66
N ASP A 355 -3.54 -4.22 0.94
CA ASP A 355 -4.53 -4.18 -0.14
C ASP A 355 -4.17 -5.20 -1.24
N VAL A 356 -2.93 -5.18 -1.73
CA VAL A 356 -2.45 -6.13 -2.74
C VAL A 356 -2.61 -7.57 -2.27
N TYR A 357 -2.22 -7.88 -1.02
CA TYR A 357 -2.25 -9.27 -0.58
C TYR A 357 -3.67 -9.77 -0.25
N ARG A 358 -4.60 -8.90 0.18
CA ARG A 358 -6.02 -9.25 0.33
C ARG A 358 -6.65 -9.67 -1.01
N HIS A 359 -6.34 -8.96 -2.09
CA HIS A 359 -6.75 -9.35 -3.44
C HIS A 359 -6.08 -10.66 -3.88
N THR A 360 -4.78 -10.83 -3.60
CA THR A 360 -4.06 -12.09 -3.84
C THR A 360 -4.70 -13.27 -3.12
N ILE A 361 -5.16 -13.11 -1.87
CA ILE A 361 -5.92 -14.14 -1.13
C ILE A 361 -7.17 -14.55 -1.90
N GLY A 362 -7.96 -13.58 -2.38
CA GLY A 362 -9.17 -13.85 -3.16
C GLY A 362 -8.88 -14.60 -4.46
N ILE A 363 -7.82 -14.19 -5.17
CA ILE A 363 -7.37 -14.84 -6.41
C ILE A 363 -6.93 -16.28 -6.13
N ILE A 364 -6.13 -16.52 -5.09
CA ILE A 364 -5.68 -17.86 -4.69
C ILE A 364 -6.88 -18.74 -4.34
N ASP A 365 -7.78 -18.26 -3.47
CA ASP A 365 -8.94 -19.03 -3.03
C ASP A 365 -9.83 -19.46 -4.21
N ASP A 366 -10.11 -18.56 -5.14
CA ASP A 366 -10.92 -18.89 -6.33
C ASP A 366 -10.15 -19.83 -7.28
N ALA A 367 -8.85 -19.60 -7.51
CA ALA A 367 -8.03 -20.44 -8.39
C ALA A 367 -7.86 -21.86 -7.84
N GLU A 368 -7.72 -22.02 -6.52
CA GLU A 368 -7.66 -23.35 -5.87
C GLU A 368 -8.95 -24.16 -6.12
N HIS A 369 -10.12 -23.52 -6.13
CA HIS A 369 -11.38 -24.18 -6.47
C HIS A 369 -11.50 -24.52 -7.97
N LEU A 370 -10.74 -23.85 -8.86
CA LEU A 370 -10.75 -24.06 -10.30
C LEU A 370 -9.68 -25.04 -10.80
N GLY A 371 -8.84 -25.59 -9.93
CA GLY A 371 -7.84 -26.60 -10.32
C GLY A 371 -6.44 -26.37 -9.73
N GLY A 372 -6.23 -25.29 -9.01
CA GLY A 372 -5.00 -24.95 -8.30
C GLY A 372 -4.30 -23.70 -8.82
N TYR A 373 -3.99 -22.79 -7.90
CA TYR A 373 -3.28 -21.56 -8.18
C TYR A 373 -1.85 -21.81 -8.69
N ARG A 374 -1.45 -21.13 -9.76
CA ARG A 374 -0.12 -21.21 -10.35
C ARG A 374 0.42 -19.81 -10.69
N ALA A 375 1.34 -19.32 -9.87
CA ALA A 375 2.07 -18.08 -10.15
C ALA A 375 3.17 -18.30 -11.21
N LEU A 376 3.87 -17.22 -11.55
CA LEU A 376 5.06 -17.27 -12.41
C LEU A 376 6.18 -18.08 -11.76
N PRO A 377 7.06 -18.71 -12.57
CA PRO A 377 8.27 -19.34 -12.09
C PRO A 377 9.16 -18.38 -11.29
N PRO A 378 9.94 -18.87 -10.31
CA PRO A 378 10.80 -18.02 -9.49
C PRO A 378 11.79 -17.15 -10.27
N ALA A 379 12.30 -17.64 -11.39
CA ALA A 379 13.22 -16.89 -12.25
C ALA A 379 12.55 -15.67 -12.90
N ASP A 380 11.31 -15.82 -13.38
CA ASP A 380 10.55 -14.72 -13.99
C ASP A 380 10.16 -13.67 -12.95
N VAL A 381 9.78 -14.09 -11.74
CA VAL A 381 9.49 -13.17 -10.63
C VAL A 381 10.77 -12.44 -10.21
N PHE A 382 11.93 -13.11 -10.18
CA PHE A 382 13.22 -12.51 -9.89
C PHE A 382 13.59 -11.43 -10.90
N ALA A 383 13.38 -11.71 -12.20
CA ALA A 383 13.67 -10.76 -13.27
C ALA A 383 12.91 -9.44 -13.08
N VAL A 384 11.64 -9.48 -12.61
CA VAL A 384 10.85 -8.28 -12.31
C VAL A 384 11.27 -7.63 -10.99
N GLU A 385 11.46 -8.40 -9.91
CA GLU A 385 11.83 -7.88 -8.59
C GLU A 385 13.18 -7.16 -8.63
N TYR A 386 14.12 -7.67 -9.41
CA TYR A 386 15.48 -7.12 -9.55
C TYR A 386 15.70 -6.38 -10.86
N TRP A 387 14.63 -6.02 -11.54
CA TRP A 387 14.69 -5.27 -12.78
C TRP A 387 15.56 -4.01 -12.65
N GLU A 388 16.39 -3.73 -13.67
CA GLU A 388 17.31 -2.59 -13.66
C GLU A 388 16.62 -1.26 -13.36
N LEU A 389 15.38 -1.09 -13.82
CA LEU A 389 14.56 0.10 -13.57
C LEU A 389 14.13 0.20 -12.09
N GLU A 390 13.84 -0.92 -11.44
CA GLU A 390 13.51 -0.95 -10.00
C GLU A 390 14.76 -0.73 -9.14
N GLN A 391 15.89 -1.32 -9.51
CA GLN A 391 17.18 -1.08 -8.88
C GLN A 391 17.62 0.40 -8.96
N ALA A 392 17.33 1.07 -10.09
CA ALA A 392 17.59 2.50 -10.26
C ALA A 392 16.75 3.38 -9.30
N LYS A 393 15.51 2.98 -8.98
CA LYS A 393 14.67 3.67 -7.99
C LYS A 393 15.25 3.59 -6.57
N LEU A 394 15.82 2.44 -6.17
CA LEU A 394 16.47 2.27 -4.87
C LEU A 394 17.65 3.23 -4.67
N ARG A 395 18.43 3.47 -5.72
CA ARG A 395 19.59 4.38 -5.69
C ARG A 395 19.22 5.85 -5.57
N ARG A 396 17.98 6.22 -5.95
CA ARG A 396 17.47 7.60 -5.93
C ARG A 396 16.72 7.95 -4.64
N SER A 397 16.49 7.01 -3.74
CA SER A 397 15.79 7.28 -2.48
C SER A 397 16.59 8.27 -1.63
N GLY A 398 16.00 9.43 -1.34
CA GLY A 398 16.57 10.47 -0.49
C GLY A 398 16.74 10.03 0.97
N ALA A 399 17.31 10.90 1.80
CA ALA A 399 17.44 10.66 3.25
C ALA A 399 16.06 10.37 3.86
N ARG A 400 15.98 9.30 4.67
CA ARG A 400 14.74 8.95 5.36
C ARG A 400 14.38 10.03 6.38
N PRO A 401 13.09 10.36 6.54
CA PRO A 401 12.64 11.19 7.64
C PRO A 401 13.05 10.59 9.00
N GLU A 402 13.26 11.45 9.98
CA GLU A 402 13.83 11.11 11.30
C GLU A 402 13.10 9.97 12.01
N PHE A 403 11.75 9.98 11.97
CA PHE A 403 10.90 8.99 12.63
C PHE A 403 10.19 8.04 11.65
N ALA A 404 10.72 7.89 10.44
CA ALA A 404 10.14 6.95 9.46
C ALA A 404 10.13 5.52 10.01
N GLY A 405 8.97 4.87 9.94
CA GLY A 405 8.74 3.52 10.44
C GLY A 405 8.45 3.43 11.93
N GLU A 406 8.35 4.55 12.65
CA GLU A 406 8.03 4.61 14.07
C GLU A 406 6.60 5.09 14.32
N ALA A 407 5.98 4.63 15.43
CA ALA A 407 4.62 4.94 15.81
C ALA A 407 4.57 5.70 17.14
N ALA A 408 3.83 6.82 17.19
CA ALA A 408 3.65 7.63 18.38
C ALA A 408 2.20 7.65 18.85
N LEU A 409 1.98 7.59 20.15
CA LEU A 409 0.71 7.87 20.81
C LEU A 409 0.76 9.26 21.44
N VAL A 410 -0.19 10.13 21.08
CA VAL A 410 -0.28 11.50 21.59
C VAL A 410 -1.62 11.68 22.27
N THR A 411 -1.65 12.02 23.56
CA THR A 411 -2.88 12.36 24.29
C THR A 411 -3.14 13.87 24.28
N GLY A 412 -4.41 14.29 24.33
CA GLY A 412 -4.77 15.70 24.15
C GLY A 412 -4.51 16.21 22.73
N ALA A 413 -4.72 15.33 21.74
CA ALA A 413 -4.27 15.52 20.36
C ALA A 413 -5.14 16.46 19.52
N ALA A 414 -6.38 16.77 19.95
CA ALA A 414 -7.30 17.62 19.19
C ALA A 414 -6.92 19.10 19.20
N SER A 415 -6.11 19.55 20.16
CA SER A 415 -5.83 20.98 20.35
C SER A 415 -4.43 21.27 20.94
N GLY A 416 -4.07 22.55 21.00
CA GLY A 416 -2.92 23.05 21.74
C GLY A 416 -1.58 22.34 21.43
N ILE A 417 -0.87 21.99 22.50
CA ILE A 417 0.47 21.37 22.43
C ILE A 417 0.38 19.96 21.81
N GLY A 418 -0.62 19.15 22.20
CA GLY A 418 -0.80 17.80 21.66
C GLY A 418 -0.95 17.81 20.15
N ARG A 419 -1.82 18.68 19.61
CA ARG A 419 -2.00 18.84 18.15
C ARG A 419 -0.71 19.31 17.45
N ALA A 420 0.03 20.21 18.08
CA ALA A 420 1.31 20.65 17.53
C ALA A 420 2.35 19.51 17.47
N CYS A 421 2.38 18.64 18.50
CA CYS A 421 3.19 17.43 18.53
C CYS A 421 2.78 16.45 17.43
N VAL A 422 1.48 16.20 17.23
CA VAL A 422 0.97 15.37 16.12
C VAL A 422 1.53 15.87 14.78
N ASN A 423 1.35 17.16 14.48
CA ASN A 423 1.81 17.75 13.22
C ASN A 423 3.34 17.64 13.06
N ALA A 424 4.11 17.89 14.12
CA ALA A 424 5.56 17.83 14.10
C ALA A 424 6.09 16.39 13.89
N LEU A 425 5.44 15.38 14.48
CA LEU A 425 5.79 13.98 14.33
C LEU A 425 5.46 13.48 12.92
N LEU A 426 4.27 13.80 12.40
CA LEU A 426 3.87 13.47 11.02
C LEU A 426 4.82 14.09 10.00
N ALA A 427 5.20 15.37 10.17
CA ALA A 427 6.14 16.04 9.28
C ALA A 427 7.56 15.40 9.29
N ARG A 428 7.91 14.66 10.35
CA ARG A 428 9.15 13.90 10.47
C ARG A 428 9.00 12.42 10.12
N GLY A 429 7.85 12.02 9.57
CA GLY A 429 7.62 10.68 9.04
C GLY A 429 7.13 9.63 10.03
N ALA A 430 6.78 10.01 11.26
CA ALA A 430 6.14 9.09 12.20
C ALA A 430 4.71 8.75 11.81
N ALA A 431 4.26 7.54 12.15
CA ALA A 431 2.83 7.25 12.29
C ALA A 431 2.33 7.79 13.62
N VAL A 432 1.12 8.36 13.67
CA VAL A 432 0.63 8.98 14.91
C VAL A 432 -0.80 8.52 15.24
N VAL A 433 -0.99 8.08 16.48
CA VAL A 433 -2.31 7.87 17.08
C VAL A 433 -2.60 9.04 18.01
N GLY A 434 -3.62 9.81 17.69
CA GLY A 434 -4.09 10.91 18.53
C GLY A 434 -5.28 10.48 19.40
N LEU A 435 -5.21 10.72 20.71
CA LEU A 435 -6.28 10.50 21.66
C LEU A 435 -6.79 11.83 22.20
N ASP A 436 -8.10 12.02 22.19
CA ASP A 436 -8.77 13.16 22.81
C ASP A 436 -10.25 12.81 23.07
N VAL A 437 -10.87 13.48 24.03
CA VAL A 437 -12.33 13.42 24.24
C VAL A 437 -13.10 14.21 23.18
N ASP A 438 -12.43 15.13 22.51
CA ASP A 438 -12.98 15.97 21.45
C ASP A 438 -12.96 15.23 20.10
N GLU A 439 -14.13 15.11 19.47
CA GLU A 439 -14.30 14.43 18.17
C GLU A 439 -13.41 15.01 17.05
N ARG A 440 -12.98 16.27 17.16
CA ARG A 440 -12.04 16.89 16.22
C ARG A 440 -10.72 16.12 16.09
N VAL A 441 -10.38 15.28 17.08
CA VAL A 441 -9.21 14.39 17.00
C VAL A 441 -9.23 13.51 15.74
N THR A 442 -10.40 13.13 15.26
CA THR A 442 -10.53 12.27 14.07
C THR A 442 -10.13 12.96 12.76
N THR A 443 -10.09 14.29 12.74
CA THR A 443 -9.84 15.12 11.55
C THR A 443 -8.57 15.97 11.64
N VAL A 444 -7.71 15.78 12.65
CA VAL A 444 -6.45 16.52 12.83
C VAL A 444 -5.51 16.34 11.65
N ALA A 445 -5.45 15.13 11.10
CA ALA A 445 -4.68 14.82 9.90
C ALA A 445 -5.36 13.68 9.10
N LYS A 446 -4.85 13.45 7.88
CA LYS A 446 -5.39 12.42 6.99
C LYS A 446 -4.68 11.06 7.17
N PRO A 447 -5.37 9.91 6.97
CA PRO A 447 -4.71 8.61 6.84
C PRO A 447 -3.78 8.61 5.59
N PRO A 448 -2.84 7.65 5.46
CA PRO A 448 -2.68 6.47 6.33
C PRO A 448 -1.83 6.68 7.58
N ALA A 449 -1.07 7.78 7.70
CA ALA A 449 -0.11 7.99 8.79
C ALA A 449 -0.75 8.47 10.10
N TYR A 450 -2.02 8.84 10.10
CA TYR A 450 -2.73 9.33 11.27
C TYR A 450 -3.96 8.47 11.60
N LEU A 451 -4.14 8.19 12.90
CA LEU A 451 -5.32 7.55 13.48
C LEU A 451 -5.84 8.39 14.66
N GLY A 452 -6.94 9.11 14.46
CA GLY A 452 -7.64 9.82 15.54
C GLY A 452 -8.60 8.89 16.30
N VAL A 453 -8.54 8.87 17.62
CA VAL A 453 -9.39 8.05 18.48
C VAL A 453 -10.06 8.94 19.54
N VAL A 454 -11.38 9.00 19.51
CA VAL A 454 -12.15 9.64 20.58
C VAL A 454 -12.09 8.72 21.79
N ALA A 455 -11.46 9.21 22.88
CA ALA A 455 -11.21 8.42 24.09
C ALA A 455 -10.99 9.35 25.29
N ASP A 456 -11.54 8.98 26.43
CA ASP A 456 -11.21 9.60 27.70
C ASP A 456 -10.02 8.86 28.33
N VAL A 457 -8.93 9.57 28.58
CA VAL A 457 -7.72 8.99 29.19
C VAL A 457 -7.94 8.51 30.62
N THR A 458 -9.03 8.93 31.29
CA THR A 458 -9.40 8.46 32.62
C THR A 458 -10.19 7.16 32.60
N GLU A 459 -10.63 6.70 31.39
CA GLU A 459 -11.39 5.48 31.22
C GLU A 459 -10.48 4.35 30.71
N PRO A 460 -10.14 3.34 31.55
CA PRO A 460 -9.20 2.29 31.17
C PRO A 460 -9.60 1.49 29.93
N ALA A 461 -10.91 1.33 29.67
CA ALA A 461 -11.43 0.63 28.49
C ALA A 461 -11.18 1.42 27.20
N ASP A 462 -11.33 2.74 27.24
CA ASP A 462 -11.06 3.63 26.11
C ASP A 462 -9.58 3.62 25.72
N VAL A 463 -8.71 3.72 26.74
CA VAL A 463 -7.26 3.64 26.56
C VAL A 463 -6.86 2.28 25.95
N SER A 464 -7.38 1.16 26.48
CA SER A 464 -7.08 -0.17 25.96
C SER A 464 -7.56 -0.35 24.53
N ARG A 465 -8.74 0.14 24.19
CA ARG A 465 -9.27 0.14 22.80
C ARG A 465 -8.38 0.96 21.86
N ALA A 466 -7.91 2.12 22.30
CA ALA A 466 -7.03 2.96 21.50
C ALA A 466 -5.66 2.31 21.26
N ILE A 467 -5.08 1.65 22.26
CA ILE A 467 -3.84 0.89 22.16
C ILE A 467 -4.02 -0.29 21.18
N SER A 468 -5.12 -1.06 21.28
CA SER A 468 -5.40 -2.15 20.33
C SER A 468 -5.46 -1.64 18.89
N ARG A 469 -6.21 -0.57 18.64
CA ARG A 469 -6.29 0.06 17.32
C ARG A 469 -4.94 0.57 16.81
N ALA A 470 -4.08 1.08 17.70
CA ALA A 470 -2.73 1.51 17.37
C ALA A 470 -1.87 0.32 16.91
N VAL A 471 -1.93 -0.80 17.63
CA VAL A 471 -1.18 -2.01 17.29
C VAL A 471 -1.70 -2.64 16.00
N ASP A 472 -3.01 -2.74 15.81
CA ASP A 472 -3.58 -3.25 14.55
C ASP A 472 -3.18 -2.37 13.35
N ARG A 473 -3.09 -1.05 13.54
CA ARG A 473 -2.82 -0.11 12.45
C ARG A 473 -1.34 0.10 12.17
N PHE A 474 -0.49 0.08 13.20
CA PHE A 474 0.93 0.44 13.08
C PHE A 474 1.90 -0.62 13.64
N GLY A 475 1.37 -1.70 14.22
CA GLY A 475 2.14 -2.82 14.76
C GLY A 475 2.78 -2.59 16.13
N GLY A 476 2.54 -1.44 16.76
CA GLY A 476 3.11 -1.12 18.07
C GLY A 476 3.06 0.37 18.38
N ILE A 477 3.68 0.74 19.51
CA ILE A 477 3.83 2.13 19.96
C ILE A 477 5.27 2.30 20.45
N ASP A 478 6.01 3.22 19.82
CA ASP A 478 7.42 3.50 20.09
C ASP A 478 7.61 4.76 20.94
N MET A 479 6.62 5.67 20.89
CA MET A 479 6.67 6.96 21.57
C MET A 479 5.33 7.26 22.25
N LEU A 480 5.38 7.74 23.50
CA LEU A 480 4.25 8.35 24.20
C LEU A 480 4.49 9.84 24.38
N ILE A 481 3.58 10.67 23.88
CA ILE A 481 3.52 12.10 24.19
C ILE A 481 2.30 12.33 25.10
N ALA A 482 2.50 12.38 26.39
CA ALA A 482 1.45 12.60 27.37
C ALA A 482 1.17 14.11 27.50
N SER A 483 0.23 14.62 26.68
CA SER A 483 -0.13 16.04 26.63
C SER A 483 -1.53 16.33 27.18
N ALA A 484 -2.39 15.32 27.35
CA ALA A 484 -3.68 15.51 27.99
C ALA A 484 -3.53 16.10 29.40
N GLY A 485 -4.36 17.08 29.73
CA GLY A 485 -4.34 17.69 31.05
C GLY A 485 -5.32 18.83 31.16
N ILE A 486 -5.81 19.02 32.35
CA ILE A 486 -6.76 20.10 32.68
C ILE A 486 -6.19 21.03 33.75
N PHE A 487 -6.55 22.29 33.61
CA PHE A 487 -6.37 23.31 34.64
C PHE A 487 -7.77 23.79 35.09
N GLY A 488 -8.20 23.41 36.28
CA GLY A 488 -9.50 23.79 36.81
C GLY A 488 -9.56 25.27 37.20
N PRO A 489 -10.72 25.76 37.69
CA PRO A 489 -10.84 27.11 38.19
C PRO A 489 -9.83 27.40 39.31
N SER A 490 -9.22 28.60 39.28
CA SER A 490 -8.28 29.05 40.30
C SER A 490 -9.01 29.30 41.63
N ARG A 491 -8.56 28.64 42.72
CA ARG A 491 -9.17 28.76 44.05
C ARG A 491 -8.09 28.82 45.12
N ALA A 492 -8.33 29.61 46.16
CA ALA A 492 -7.46 29.62 47.36
C ALA A 492 -7.54 28.27 48.09
N MET A 493 -6.50 27.92 48.86
CA MET A 493 -6.51 26.69 49.68
C MET A 493 -7.62 26.67 50.73
N SER A 494 -8.06 27.86 51.23
CA SER A 494 -9.21 27.99 52.12
C SER A 494 -10.53 27.58 51.47
N ASP A 495 -10.58 27.57 50.13
CA ASP A 495 -11.74 27.31 49.29
C ASP A 495 -11.60 25.97 48.55
N PHE A 496 -11.06 24.96 49.27
CA PHE A 496 -10.75 23.65 48.71
C PHE A 496 -12.01 22.95 48.18
N ASP A 497 -11.92 22.53 46.90
CA ASP A 497 -12.95 21.77 46.19
C ASP A 497 -12.44 20.34 45.94
N ALA A 498 -13.00 19.38 46.66
CA ALA A 498 -12.58 17.98 46.61
C ALA A 498 -12.87 17.32 45.25
N ASP A 499 -13.91 17.71 44.54
CA ASP A 499 -14.26 17.11 43.25
C ASP A 499 -13.38 17.64 42.13
N GLN A 500 -13.10 18.95 42.14
CA GLN A 500 -12.08 19.53 41.25
C GLN A 500 -10.71 18.91 41.50
N TRP A 501 -10.33 18.71 42.73
CA TRP A 501 -9.07 18.05 43.12
C TRP A 501 -8.99 16.65 42.53
N ARG A 502 -9.99 15.79 42.78
CA ARG A 502 -10.02 14.41 42.26
C ARG A 502 -9.97 14.39 40.74
N ARG A 503 -10.80 15.19 40.08
CA ARG A 503 -10.83 15.26 38.61
C ARG A 503 -9.47 15.70 38.03
N THR A 504 -8.82 16.69 38.67
CA THR A 504 -7.51 17.15 38.20
C THR A 504 -6.43 16.08 38.35
N LEU A 505 -6.39 15.36 39.47
CA LEU A 505 -5.48 14.24 39.66
C LEU A 505 -5.77 13.08 38.73
N SER A 506 -7.02 12.72 38.51
CA SER A 506 -7.40 11.64 37.61
C SER A 506 -6.91 11.88 36.21
N VAL A 507 -7.14 13.06 35.62
CA VAL A 507 -6.69 13.37 34.27
C VAL A 507 -5.17 13.56 34.18
N ASN A 508 -4.59 14.36 35.09
CA ASN A 508 -3.20 14.82 34.94
C ASN A 508 -2.15 13.83 35.47
N THR A 509 -2.56 12.90 36.36
CA THR A 509 -1.63 12.01 37.08
C THR A 509 -1.98 10.53 36.93
N GLU A 510 -3.19 10.12 37.32
CA GLU A 510 -3.62 8.72 37.32
C GLU A 510 -3.67 8.16 35.89
N ALA A 511 -4.23 8.92 34.94
CA ALA A 511 -4.26 8.55 33.53
C ALA A 511 -2.84 8.38 32.96
N PHE A 512 -1.88 9.22 33.36
CA PHE A 512 -0.49 9.07 32.93
C PHE A 512 0.14 7.80 33.53
N ALA A 513 -0.11 7.50 34.79
CA ALA A 513 0.38 6.27 35.44
C ALA A 513 -0.18 5.01 34.75
N ASP A 514 -1.50 4.99 34.43
CA ASP A 514 -2.14 3.90 33.70
C ASP A 514 -1.54 3.71 32.30
N LEU A 515 -1.31 4.80 31.56
CA LEU A 515 -0.65 4.79 30.27
C LEU A 515 0.77 4.20 30.35
N LEU A 516 1.57 4.60 31.35
CA LEU A 516 2.92 4.04 31.56
C LEU A 516 2.85 2.52 31.75
N GLY A 517 1.96 2.04 32.62
CA GLY A 517 1.78 0.61 32.87
C GLY A 517 1.35 -0.17 31.64
N LYS A 518 0.35 0.33 30.90
CA LYS A 518 -0.18 -0.33 29.71
C LYS A 518 0.79 -0.33 28.52
N LEU A 519 1.60 0.73 28.39
CA LEU A 519 2.51 0.89 27.24
C LEU A 519 3.89 0.30 27.47
N HIS A 520 4.29 -0.03 28.69
CA HIS A 520 5.62 -0.56 28.98
C HIS A 520 6.03 -1.70 28.05
N GLY A 521 5.16 -2.75 27.93
CA GLY A 521 5.45 -3.90 27.07
C GLY A 521 5.59 -3.58 25.58
N LEU A 522 4.90 -2.53 25.09
CA LEU A 522 5.02 -2.08 23.69
C LEU A 522 6.28 -1.23 23.49
N LEU A 523 6.57 -0.32 24.43
CA LEU A 523 7.76 0.54 24.38
C LEU A 523 9.05 -0.27 24.42
N THR A 524 9.09 -1.37 25.18
CA THR A 524 10.25 -2.29 25.22
C THR A 524 10.45 -3.06 23.91
N ARG A 525 9.43 -3.14 23.06
CA ARG A 525 9.47 -3.76 21.73
C ARG A 525 9.60 -2.75 20.59
N ALA A 526 9.84 -1.48 20.91
CA ALA A 526 10.11 -0.47 19.90
C ALA A 526 11.36 -0.86 19.08
N PRO A 527 11.34 -0.76 17.73
CA PRO A 527 12.47 -1.18 16.88
C PRO A 527 13.80 -0.48 17.16
N ARG A 528 13.76 0.74 17.66
CA ARG A 528 14.97 1.46 18.12
C ARG A 528 15.05 1.44 19.64
N TYR A 529 14.18 2.19 20.30
CA TYR A 529 13.97 2.24 21.75
C TYR A 529 12.70 2.99 22.05
N GLY A 530 12.08 2.69 23.21
CA GLY A 530 10.87 3.36 23.66
C GLY A 530 11.17 4.76 24.18
N ARG A 531 10.26 5.71 23.96
CA ARG A 531 10.40 7.10 24.41
C ARG A 531 9.12 7.60 25.03
N VAL A 532 9.24 8.27 26.16
CA VAL A 532 8.11 8.91 26.85
C VAL A 532 8.41 10.39 27.04
N VAL A 533 7.49 11.24 26.61
CA VAL A 533 7.53 12.68 26.83
C VAL A 533 6.29 13.11 27.59
N LEU A 534 6.46 13.62 28.80
CA LEU A 534 5.41 14.24 29.58
C LEU A 534 5.40 15.75 29.37
N ILE A 535 4.24 16.31 29.02
CA ILE A 535 4.07 17.76 29.01
C ILE A 535 3.87 18.24 30.46
N GLY A 536 4.99 18.63 31.05
CA GLY A 536 5.07 19.11 32.44
C GLY A 536 4.54 20.54 32.61
N SER A 537 4.90 21.18 33.70
CA SER A 537 4.55 22.57 33.98
C SER A 537 5.59 23.20 34.92
N LYS A 538 5.80 24.51 34.81
CA LYS A 538 6.55 25.27 35.81
C LYS A 538 5.95 25.09 37.25
N ASN A 539 4.64 24.87 37.33
CA ASN A 539 3.94 24.68 38.60
C ASN A 539 4.34 23.40 39.35
N ALA A 540 5.03 22.47 38.71
CA ALA A 540 5.63 21.29 39.36
C ALA A 540 6.77 21.69 40.33
N ALA A 541 7.57 22.70 39.96
CA ALA A 541 8.71 23.17 40.74
C ALA A 541 8.44 24.51 41.47
N ALA A 542 7.64 25.40 40.83
CA ALA A 542 7.36 26.76 41.35
C ALA A 542 5.84 27.03 41.27
N PRO A 543 5.06 26.53 42.25
CA PRO A 543 3.60 26.66 42.25
C PRO A 543 3.15 28.11 42.42
N GLY A 544 2.03 28.47 41.79
CA GLY A 544 1.36 29.76 41.96
C GLY A 544 0.18 29.68 42.91
N PRO A 545 -0.24 30.81 43.51
CA PRO A 545 -1.46 30.86 44.31
C PRO A 545 -2.68 30.44 43.48
N GLY A 546 -3.64 29.78 44.11
CA GLY A 546 -4.89 29.35 43.46
C GLY A 546 -4.77 28.15 42.53
N ALA A 547 -3.59 27.53 42.41
CA ALA A 547 -3.31 26.40 41.50
C ALA A 547 -2.97 25.09 42.24
N ALA A 548 -3.55 24.86 43.44
CA ALA A 548 -3.16 23.75 44.30
C ALA A 548 -3.30 22.38 43.62
N ALA A 549 -4.50 22.04 43.14
CA ALA A 549 -4.75 20.75 42.45
C ALA A 549 -3.85 20.56 41.24
N TYR A 550 -3.72 21.57 40.38
CA TYR A 550 -2.90 21.52 39.20
C TYR A 550 -1.42 21.36 39.53
N SER A 551 -0.89 22.14 40.46
CA SER A 551 0.53 22.08 40.87
C SER A 551 0.87 20.72 41.47
N ALA A 552 0.04 20.20 42.35
CA ALA A 552 0.22 18.88 42.95
C ALA A 552 0.19 17.77 41.86
N SER A 553 -0.79 17.84 40.96
CA SER A 553 -0.91 16.85 39.87
C SER A 553 0.31 16.84 38.95
N LYS A 554 0.82 18.00 38.54
CA LYS A 554 1.99 18.10 37.65
C LYS A 554 3.30 17.71 38.37
N ALA A 555 3.42 17.98 39.67
CA ALA A 555 4.55 17.49 40.47
C ALA A 555 4.54 15.96 40.57
N ALA A 556 3.38 15.37 40.87
CA ALA A 556 3.22 13.92 40.93
C ALA A 556 3.51 13.24 39.59
N ALA A 557 2.94 13.73 38.49
CA ALA A 557 3.20 13.20 37.15
C ALA A 557 4.70 13.31 36.75
N THR A 558 5.36 14.43 37.10
CA THR A 558 6.80 14.58 36.87
C THR A 558 7.62 13.57 37.67
N GLN A 559 7.21 13.26 38.91
CA GLN A 559 7.90 12.27 39.73
C GLN A 559 7.68 10.84 39.16
N LEU A 560 6.48 10.51 38.68
CA LEU A 560 6.21 9.24 38.00
C LEU A 560 7.11 9.07 36.77
N ALA A 561 7.24 10.10 35.93
CA ALA A 561 8.15 10.06 34.79
C ALA A 561 9.62 9.80 35.18
N ARG A 562 10.08 10.37 36.31
CA ARG A 562 11.43 10.12 36.85
C ARG A 562 11.60 8.69 37.35
N VAL A 563 10.60 8.13 38.03
CA VAL A 563 10.63 6.74 38.47
C VAL A 563 10.67 5.80 37.27
N ALA A 564 9.80 6.00 36.27
CA ALA A 564 9.83 5.22 35.05
C ALA A 564 11.19 5.29 34.33
N ALA A 565 11.82 6.48 34.27
CA ALA A 565 13.13 6.64 33.65
C ALA A 565 14.24 5.85 34.39
N LEU A 566 14.14 5.72 35.74
CA LEU A 566 15.07 4.93 36.52
C LEU A 566 14.84 3.42 36.34
N GLU A 567 13.58 2.98 36.37
CA GLU A 567 13.23 1.57 36.27
C GLU A 567 13.45 1.01 34.84
N TRP A 568 13.32 1.85 33.82
CA TRP A 568 13.41 1.45 32.40
C TRP A 568 14.76 1.81 31.75
N ALA A 569 15.72 2.28 32.52
CA ALA A 569 17.03 2.71 31.99
C ALA A 569 17.79 1.61 31.20
N GLU A 570 17.53 0.33 31.51
CA GLU A 570 18.18 -0.81 30.83
C GLU A 570 17.52 -1.17 29.49
N ILE A 571 16.33 -0.64 29.20
CA ILE A 571 15.54 -0.99 28.00
C ILE A 571 15.40 0.17 26.99
N GLY A 572 16.07 1.30 27.23
CA GLY A 572 16.18 2.44 26.30
C GLY A 572 15.78 3.78 26.88
#